data_1811a6759e6f7c7e675686f2c0445b31
#
_entry.id   1811a6759e6f7c7e675686f2c0445b31
#
_cell.length_a   1.000
_cell.length_b   1.000
_cell.length_c   1.000
_cell.angle_alpha   90.00
_cell.angle_beta   90.00
_cell.angle_gamma   90.00
#
_symmetry.space_group_name_H-M   'P 1'
#
loop_
_entity.id
_entity.type
_entity.pdbx_description
1 polymer ?
#
loop_
_entity_poly.entity_id
_entity_poly.type
_entity_poly.pdbx_seq_one_letter_code
_entity_poly.pdbx_strand_id
1 'polypeptide(L)'
;MFLFSVFLAACDSQSIEEDSTSTSCENNRHCYYPNNAEAWLSNPDISPETPFAINLKLPNGAKNLAAKLEGVTMYMGFIPLQFKRKGQVWVADTMVGACSEPVMTWKMTLTYNTVDNQPRTLFYYFDSIQTR
;
A
#
# COMPACT_ATOMS: atom_id res chain seq x y z
N MET A 1 -63.35 16.96 -5.46
CA MET A 1 -62.57 16.05 -4.63
C MET A 1 -61.29 15.71 -5.42
N PHE A 2 -60.24 16.48 -5.22
CA PHE A 2 -58.96 16.34 -5.95
C PHE A 2 -57.98 15.58 -5.04
N LEU A 3 -57.59 14.38 -5.48
CA LEU A 3 -56.52 13.63 -4.84
C LEU A 3 -55.15 14.12 -5.35
N PHE A 4 -54.42 14.76 -4.46
CA PHE A 4 -53.05 15.16 -4.71
C PHE A 4 -52.15 13.98 -4.37
N SER A 5 -51.61 13.29 -5.41
CA SER A 5 -50.56 12.27 -5.23
C SER A 5 -49.22 13.00 -5.08
N VAL A 6 -48.67 12.95 -3.89
CA VAL A 6 -47.31 13.40 -3.62
C VAL A 6 -46.34 12.27 -4.00
N PHE A 7 -45.62 12.48 -5.09
CA PHE A 7 -44.48 11.64 -5.41
C PHE A 7 -43.28 12.09 -4.55
N LEU A 8 -42.94 11.28 -3.57
CA LEU A 8 -41.67 11.39 -2.86
C LEU A 8 -40.57 10.85 -3.79
N ALA A 9 -39.80 11.75 -4.37
CA ALA A 9 -38.55 11.37 -5.02
C ALA A 9 -37.54 10.98 -3.92
N ALA A 10 -37.29 9.70 -3.78
CA ALA A 10 -36.17 9.19 -3.00
C ALA A 10 -34.88 9.56 -3.74
N CYS A 11 -34.12 10.49 -3.21
CA CYS A 11 -32.73 10.67 -3.60
C CYS A 11 -31.95 9.43 -3.16
N ASP A 12 -31.66 8.58 -4.12
CA ASP A 12 -30.73 7.49 -3.93
C ASP A 12 -29.33 8.13 -3.90
N SER A 13 -28.81 8.35 -2.71
CA SER A 13 -27.41 8.74 -2.54
C SER A 13 -26.59 7.48 -2.79
N GLN A 14 -26.11 7.36 -4.03
CA GLN A 14 -25.03 6.44 -4.33
C GLN A 14 -23.84 6.87 -3.49
N SER A 15 -23.63 6.18 -2.39
CA SER A 15 -22.35 6.20 -1.72
C SER A 15 -21.33 5.67 -2.73
N ILE A 16 -20.46 6.54 -3.18
CA ILE A 16 -19.24 6.13 -3.84
C ILE A 16 -18.51 5.31 -2.78
N GLU A 17 -18.58 3.99 -2.92
CA GLU A 17 -17.66 3.14 -2.20
C GLU A 17 -16.28 3.52 -2.73
N GLU A 18 -15.60 4.40 -2.00
CA GLU A 18 -14.17 4.46 -2.10
C GLU A 18 -13.72 3.02 -1.83
N ASP A 19 -13.11 2.42 -2.84
CA ASP A 19 -12.46 1.13 -2.71
C ASP A 19 -11.29 1.31 -1.74
N SER A 20 -11.64 1.55 -0.48
CA SER A 20 -10.70 1.54 0.61
C SER A 20 -10.40 0.08 0.89
N THR A 21 -9.50 -0.48 0.12
CA THR A 21 -8.85 -1.75 0.39
C THR A 21 -7.94 -1.61 1.62
N SER A 22 -8.50 -1.06 2.69
CA SER A 22 -7.87 -1.09 3.98
C SER A 22 -8.16 -2.42 4.62
N THR A 23 -7.47 -3.44 4.16
CA THR A 23 -7.24 -4.58 5.02
C THR A 23 -6.50 -4.02 6.22
N SER A 24 -7.08 -4.14 7.41
CA SER A 24 -6.44 -3.74 8.65
C SER A 24 -5.25 -4.66 8.92
N CYS A 25 -4.13 -4.39 8.26
CA CYS A 25 -2.90 -5.13 8.46
C CYS A 25 -2.01 -4.34 9.43
N GLU A 26 -1.51 -5.01 10.46
CA GLU A 26 -0.55 -4.43 11.37
C GLU A 26 0.77 -4.13 10.65
N ASN A 27 1.44 -3.06 11.07
CA ASN A 27 2.74 -2.69 10.52
C ASN A 27 3.76 -3.82 10.68
N ASN A 28 4.67 -3.97 9.73
CA ASN A 28 5.73 -4.97 9.68
C ASN A 28 5.24 -6.42 9.54
N ARG A 29 3.97 -6.63 9.29
CA ARG A 29 3.38 -7.96 9.13
C ARG A 29 3.22 -8.31 7.66
N HIS A 30 3.02 -9.59 7.39
CA HIS A 30 2.61 -10.06 6.07
C HIS A 30 1.17 -9.65 5.82
N CYS A 31 0.94 -8.82 4.81
CA CYS A 31 -0.36 -8.27 4.50
C CYS A 31 -0.97 -8.94 3.29
N TYR A 32 -2.25 -9.24 3.40
CA TYR A 32 -3.06 -9.83 2.33
C TYR A 32 -4.06 -8.80 1.84
N TYR A 33 -4.16 -8.63 0.55
CA TYR A 33 -5.04 -7.67 -0.10
C TYR A 33 -6.05 -8.38 -1.01
N PRO A 34 -7.14 -7.74 -1.39
CA PRO A 34 -8.04 -8.28 -2.40
C PRO A 34 -7.31 -8.61 -3.71
N ASN A 35 -7.88 -9.50 -4.50
CA ASN A 35 -7.33 -9.93 -5.80
C ASN A 35 -5.98 -10.67 -5.72
N ASN A 36 -5.74 -11.40 -4.62
CA ASN A 36 -4.54 -12.21 -4.43
C ASN A 36 -3.23 -11.41 -4.41
N ALA A 37 -3.27 -10.16 -3.99
CA ALA A 37 -2.08 -9.37 -3.75
C ALA A 37 -1.61 -9.56 -2.31
N GLU A 38 -0.29 -9.59 -2.11
CA GLU A 38 0.35 -9.73 -0.81
C GLU A 38 1.59 -8.85 -0.75
N ALA A 39 1.89 -8.33 0.44
CA ALA A 39 3.12 -7.59 0.68
C ALA A 39 3.73 -7.99 2.03
N TRP A 40 5.04 -8.13 2.07
CA TRP A 40 5.75 -8.47 3.31
C TRP A 40 7.20 -8.00 3.26
N LEU A 41 7.82 -7.93 4.42
CA LEU A 41 9.23 -7.60 4.58
C LEU A 41 10.08 -8.87 4.63
N SER A 42 11.29 -8.81 4.09
CA SER A 42 12.27 -9.91 4.21
C SER A 42 12.65 -10.16 5.67
N ASN A 43 12.64 -9.10 6.47
CA ASN A 43 12.88 -9.13 7.92
C ASN A 43 11.90 -8.15 8.57
N PRO A 44 11.08 -8.56 9.53
CA PRO A 44 10.14 -7.67 10.19
C PRO A 44 10.81 -6.60 11.06
N ASP A 45 12.06 -6.80 11.44
CA ASP A 45 12.82 -5.86 12.25
C ASP A 45 13.62 -4.91 11.34
N ILE A 46 13.10 -3.73 11.11
CA ILE A 46 13.72 -2.73 10.24
C ILE A 46 14.50 -1.74 11.10
N SER A 47 15.79 -1.61 10.79
CA SER A 47 16.66 -0.58 11.37
C SER A 47 17.04 0.45 10.31
N PRO A 48 17.15 1.75 10.69
CA PRO A 48 17.64 2.76 9.76
C PRO A 48 19.02 2.43 9.23
N GLU A 49 19.27 2.81 7.97
CA GLU A 49 20.55 2.64 7.28
C GLU A 49 21.01 1.17 7.13
N THR A 50 20.08 0.24 7.32
CA THR A 50 20.31 -1.19 7.16
C THR A 50 19.48 -1.70 5.98
N PRO A 51 20.10 -2.35 4.98
CA PRO A 51 19.36 -2.87 3.82
C PRO A 51 18.33 -3.93 4.20
N PHE A 52 17.19 -3.87 3.53
CA PHE A 52 16.13 -4.87 3.63
C PHE A 52 15.40 -4.98 2.28
N ALA A 53 14.54 -5.94 2.15
CA ALA A 53 13.74 -6.12 0.95
C ALA A 53 12.24 -6.07 1.27
N ILE A 54 11.49 -5.48 0.35
CA ILE A 54 10.03 -5.57 0.33
C ILE A 54 9.64 -6.56 -0.75
N ASN A 55 8.80 -7.50 -0.40
CA ASN A 55 8.34 -8.55 -1.30
C ASN A 55 6.86 -8.32 -1.63
N LEU A 56 6.51 -8.58 -2.87
CA LEU A 56 5.12 -8.51 -3.34
C LEU A 56 4.77 -9.79 -4.09
N LYS A 57 3.55 -10.23 -3.86
CA LYS A 57 2.88 -11.17 -4.75
C LYS A 57 1.70 -10.45 -5.36
N LEU A 58 1.61 -10.43 -6.68
CA LEU A 58 0.57 -9.74 -7.42
C LEU A 58 -0.17 -10.71 -8.32
N PRO A 59 -1.40 -10.36 -8.74
CA PRO A 59 -2.14 -11.18 -9.70
C PRO A 59 -1.33 -11.41 -10.96
N ASN A 60 -1.57 -12.53 -11.63
CA ASN A 60 -0.91 -12.85 -12.89
C ASN A 60 -1.17 -11.75 -13.92
N GLY A 61 -0.11 -11.37 -14.64
CA GLY A 61 -0.18 -10.32 -15.64
C GLY A 61 -0.06 -8.91 -15.11
N ALA A 62 0.19 -8.72 -13.80
CA ALA A 62 0.50 -7.40 -13.25
C ALA A 62 1.71 -6.79 -13.95
N LYS A 63 1.61 -5.52 -14.31
CA LYS A 63 2.64 -4.81 -15.09
C LYS A 63 2.69 -3.33 -14.71
N ASN A 64 3.73 -2.63 -15.19
CA ASN A 64 3.93 -1.20 -14.97
C ASN A 64 3.94 -0.83 -13.48
N LEU A 65 4.69 -1.60 -12.69
CA LEU A 65 4.84 -1.33 -11.27
C LEU A 65 5.60 -0.02 -11.05
N ALA A 66 5.04 0.83 -10.21
CA ALA A 66 5.69 2.04 -9.71
C ALA A 66 5.45 2.14 -8.22
N ALA A 67 6.50 2.35 -7.45
CA ALA A 67 6.39 2.38 -6.00
C ALA A 67 7.34 3.40 -5.38
N LYS A 68 6.95 3.90 -4.22
CA LYS A 68 7.75 4.81 -3.41
C LYS A 68 7.47 4.60 -1.93
N LEU A 69 8.45 4.95 -1.11
CA LEU A 69 8.31 5.06 0.35
C LEU A 69 8.24 6.53 0.75
N GLU A 70 7.37 6.83 1.68
CA GLU A 70 7.26 8.15 2.32
C GLU A 70 7.21 7.99 3.84
N GLY A 71 7.85 8.91 4.57
CA GLY A 71 7.72 8.96 6.02
C GLY A 71 6.33 9.46 6.42
N VAL A 72 5.68 8.75 7.34
CA VAL A 72 4.36 9.12 7.89
C VAL A 72 4.52 9.94 9.17
N THR A 73 5.38 9.49 10.08
CA THR A 73 5.64 10.17 11.36
C THR A 73 6.26 11.54 11.13
N MET A 74 7.15 11.62 10.16
CA MET A 74 7.84 12.84 9.76
C MET A 74 8.11 12.78 8.26
N TYR A 75 7.88 13.89 7.57
CA TYR A 75 8.18 13.97 6.15
C TYR A 75 9.69 14.06 5.93
N MET A 76 10.25 13.11 5.21
CA MET A 76 11.68 13.04 4.87
C MET A 76 11.90 12.87 3.36
N GLY A 77 10.98 13.43 2.55
CA GLY A 77 10.97 13.18 1.12
C GLY A 77 10.43 11.78 0.80
N PHE A 78 10.74 11.29 -0.37
CA PHE A 78 10.34 9.95 -0.77
C PHE A 78 11.53 9.15 -1.31
N ILE A 79 11.44 7.84 -1.17
CA ILE A 79 12.43 6.89 -1.68
C ILE A 79 11.76 6.09 -2.80
N PRO A 80 12.21 6.23 -4.06
CA PRO A 80 11.67 5.41 -5.13
C PRO A 80 12.08 3.95 -4.95
N LEU A 81 11.15 3.05 -5.24
CA LEU A 81 11.39 1.61 -5.20
C LEU A 81 11.35 1.03 -6.61
N GLN A 82 12.26 0.13 -6.89
CA GLN A 82 12.27 -0.65 -8.13
C GLN A 82 12.06 -2.12 -7.81
N PHE A 83 10.92 -2.65 -8.21
CA PHE A 83 10.62 -4.06 -8.06
C PHE A 83 11.15 -4.86 -9.23
N LYS A 84 11.85 -5.95 -8.94
CA LYS A 84 12.32 -6.93 -9.91
C LYS A 84 11.61 -8.24 -9.68
N ARG A 85 11.20 -8.88 -10.75
CA ARG A 85 10.54 -10.17 -10.65
C ARG A 85 11.56 -11.28 -10.39
N LYS A 86 11.30 -12.06 -9.34
CA LYS A 86 12.04 -13.28 -9.01
C LYS A 86 11.04 -14.44 -8.87
N GLY A 87 10.92 -15.25 -9.94
CA GLY A 87 9.89 -16.28 -9.99
C GLY A 87 8.49 -15.65 -9.97
N GLN A 88 7.69 -15.99 -8.96
CA GLN A 88 6.33 -15.45 -8.80
C GLN A 88 6.26 -14.27 -7.83
N VAL A 89 7.40 -13.80 -7.36
CA VAL A 89 7.50 -12.73 -6.35
C VAL A 89 8.21 -11.53 -6.97
N TRP A 90 7.75 -10.34 -6.62
CA TRP A 90 8.43 -9.09 -6.92
C TRP A 90 9.21 -8.64 -5.70
N VAL A 91 10.46 -8.24 -5.87
CA VAL A 91 11.36 -7.87 -4.79
C VAL A 91 11.98 -6.51 -5.05
N ALA A 92 11.93 -5.63 -4.07
CA ALA A 92 12.64 -4.36 -4.07
C ALA A 92 13.60 -4.30 -2.89
N ASP A 93 14.89 -4.13 -3.17
CA ASP A 93 15.90 -3.89 -2.16
C ASP A 93 15.93 -2.38 -1.86
N THR A 94 15.94 -2.03 -0.59
CA THR A 94 15.95 -0.64 -0.16
C THR A 94 16.53 -0.49 1.24
N MET A 95 16.60 0.73 1.71
CA MET A 95 16.85 1.06 3.11
C MET A 95 16.23 2.41 3.41
N VAL A 96 15.94 2.66 4.67
CA VAL A 96 15.40 3.94 5.13
C VAL A 96 16.44 4.70 5.91
N GLY A 97 16.34 6.04 5.89
CA GLY A 97 17.24 6.90 6.61
C GLY A 97 16.96 6.94 8.11
N ALA A 98 17.97 7.37 8.86
CA ALA A 98 17.82 7.66 10.28
C ALA A 98 17.15 9.03 10.46
N CYS A 99 16.34 9.16 11.51
CA CYS A 99 15.64 10.36 11.85
C CYS A 99 15.76 10.65 13.36
N SER A 100 15.36 11.83 13.80
CA SER A 100 15.35 12.18 15.22
C SER A 100 14.35 11.35 16.04
N GLU A 101 13.30 10.83 15.41
CA GLU A 101 12.30 9.98 16.05
C GLU A 101 12.82 8.55 16.18
N PRO A 102 12.74 7.94 17.38
CA PRO A 102 13.22 6.56 17.55
C PRO A 102 12.40 5.53 16.79
N VAL A 103 11.12 5.80 16.55
CA VAL A 103 10.24 4.96 15.74
C VAL A 103 9.69 5.79 14.58
N MET A 104 9.95 5.35 13.37
CA MET A 104 9.42 5.97 12.16
C MET A 104 8.46 5.02 11.47
N THR A 105 7.27 5.49 11.17
CA THR A 105 6.32 4.80 10.31
C THR A 105 6.52 5.24 8.87
N TRP A 106 6.65 4.27 7.99
CA TRP A 106 6.81 4.45 6.55
C TRP A 106 5.60 3.90 5.81
N LYS A 107 5.26 4.56 4.73
CA LYS A 107 4.18 4.15 3.84
C LYS A 107 4.75 3.85 2.47
N MET A 108 4.54 2.64 2.00
CA MET A 108 4.77 2.29 0.61
C MET A 108 3.48 2.52 -0.18
N THR A 109 3.58 3.27 -1.26
CA THR A 109 2.52 3.39 -2.26
C THR A 109 2.96 2.65 -3.51
N LEU A 110 2.23 1.62 -3.86
CA LEU A 110 2.45 0.85 -5.09
C LEU A 110 1.29 1.09 -6.04
N THR A 111 1.61 1.41 -7.29
CA THR A 111 0.64 1.40 -8.39
C THR A 111 1.07 0.36 -9.41
N TYR A 112 0.12 -0.35 -9.97
CA TYR A 112 0.36 -1.30 -11.06
C TYR A 112 -0.89 -1.41 -11.93
N ASN A 113 -0.72 -1.97 -13.12
CA ASN A 113 -1.82 -2.28 -14.00
C ASN A 113 -2.09 -3.78 -13.99
N THR A 114 -3.37 -4.14 -14.00
CA THR A 114 -3.78 -5.54 -14.17
C THR A 114 -3.54 -5.99 -15.61
N VAL A 115 -3.71 -7.29 -15.88
CA VAL A 115 -3.64 -7.83 -17.23
C VAL A 115 -4.60 -7.12 -18.20
N ASP A 116 -5.73 -6.62 -17.70
CA ASP A 116 -6.74 -5.88 -18.48
C ASP A 116 -6.47 -4.35 -18.49
N ASN A 117 -5.25 -3.93 -18.12
CA ASN A 117 -4.86 -2.51 -18.03
C ASN A 117 -5.67 -1.68 -17.04
N GLN A 118 -6.22 -2.29 -16.02
CA GLN A 118 -6.90 -1.56 -14.94
C GLN A 118 -5.87 -1.09 -13.91
N PRO A 119 -5.86 0.20 -13.54
CA PRO A 119 -4.95 0.68 -12.52
C PRO A 119 -5.36 0.18 -11.14
N ARG A 120 -4.37 -0.20 -10.35
CA ARG A 120 -4.55 -0.61 -8.95
C ARG A 120 -3.53 0.11 -8.08
N THR A 121 -3.94 0.45 -6.87
CA THR A 121 -3.08 1.06 -5.86
C THR A 121 -3.13 0.23 -4.60
N LEU A 122 -1.96 0.01 -4.00
CA LEU A 122 -1.80 -0.76 -2.78
C LEU A 122 -0.93 0.04 -1.82
N PHE A 123 -1.31 0.05 -0.55
CA PHE A 123 -0.55 0.69 0.52
C PHE A 123 -0.03 -0.35 1.49
N TYR A 124 1.22 -0.19 1.90
CA TYR A 124 1.86 -1.04 2.89
C TYR A 124 2.61 -0.19 3.90
N TYR A 125 2.41 -0.46 5.19
CA TYR A 125 3.00 0.31 6.27
C TYR A 125 3.97 -0.53 7.07
N PHE A 126 5.08 0.06 7.46
CA PHE A 126 6.02 -0.55 8.38
C PHE A 126 6.74 0.49 9.22
N ASP A 127 7.24 0.05 10.37
CA ASP A 127 8.00 0.87 11.29
C ASP A 127 9.47 0.50 11.22
N SER A 128 10.33 1.50 11.23
CA SER A 128 11.75 1.34 11.50
C SER A 128 12.03 1.80 12.93
N ILE A 129 12.88 1.06 13.64
CA ILE A 129 13.22 1.33 15.02
C ILE A 129 14.71 1.62 15.11
N GLN A 130 15.03 2.81 15.59
CA GLN A 130 16.41 3.21 15.84
C GLN A 130 16.81 2.74 17.22
N THR A 131 17.68 1.74 17.27
CA THR A 131 18.31 1.27 18.50
C THR A 131 19.62 2.02 18.71
N ARG A 132 19.76 2.55 19.90
CA ARG A 132 21.01 3.15 20.31
C ARG A 132 21.88 2.16 21.07
#